data_4255b4ae23cde451c3b8ba538d69f2be
#
_entry.id   4255b4ae23cde451c3b8ba538d69f2be
#
_cell.length_a   1.000
_cell.length_b   1.000
_cell.length_c   1.000
_cell.angle_alpha   90.00
_cell.angle_beta   90.00
_cell.angle_gamma   90.00
#
_symmetry.space_group_name_H-M   'P 1'
#
loop_
_entity.id
_entity.type
_entity.pdbx_description
1 polymer ?
#
loop_
_entity_poly.entity_id
_entity_poly.type
_entity_poly.pdbx_seq_one_letter_code
_entity_poly.pdbx_strand_id
1 'polypeptide(L)'
;YSDGLSDVDLGDMIARFRASDRLGCFLAVRPPLSFHFAEIADDGAVRGIHTSDRPDLWINGGFFLFRPEIFDFIEPGEELVLEPFSRLIAAGALMAYRHEGFWRAMDTLKDRQLLEDMVEQGRMPWRLGDARPAPSLSLAAP
;
A
#
# COMPACT_ATOMS: atom_id res chain seq x y z
N TYR A 1 -1.78 -7.22 6.52
CA TYR A 1 -1.97 -6.37 5.32
C TYR A 1 -2.93 -7.04 4.31
N SER A 2 -4.12 -7.39 4.74
CA SER A 2 -5.14 -8.02 3.89
C SER A 2 -6.36 -7.11 3.65
N ASP A 3 -6.31 -5.89 4.10
CA ASP A 3 -7.35 -4.87 4.15
C ASP A 3 -7.14 -3.73 3.14
N GLY A 4 -6.07 -3.80 2.34
CA GLY A 4 -5.74 -2.81 1.31
C GLY A 4 -6.31 -3.17 -0.06
N LEU A 5 -7.02 -2.21 -0.69
CA LEU A 5 -7.47 -2.28 -2.08
C LEU A 5 -6.67 -1.29 -2.93
N SER A 6 -6.27 -1.71 -4.14
CA SER A 6 -5.48 -0.87 -5.05
C SER A 6 -5.75 -1.24 -6.51
N ASP A 7 -5.55 -0.28 -7.42
CA ASP A 7 -5.53 -0.49 -8.86
C ASP A 7 -4.09 -0.69 -9.39
N VAL A 8 -3.15 -1.04 -8.51
CA VAL A 8 -1.76 -1.27 -8.88
C VAL A 8 -1.62 -2.38 -9.92
N ASP A 9 -0.80 -2.15 -10.93
CA ASP A 9 -0.37 -3.20 -11.87
C ASP A 9 0.65 -4.12 -11.18
N LEU A 10 0.14 -5.22 -10.62
CA LEU A 10 0.99 -6.23 -9.98
C LEU A 10 1.94 -6.90 -10.99
N GLY A 11 1.57 -6.99 -12.28
CA GLY A 11 2.43 -7.53 -13.32
C GLY A 11 3.67 -6.69 -13.52
N ASP A 12 3.52 -5.37 -13.64
CA ASP A 12 4.63 -4.43 -13.75
C ASP A 12 5.48 -4.40 -12.46
N MET A 13 4.83 -4.39 -11.29
CA MET A 13 5.53 -4.44 -10.00
C MET A 13 6.41 -5.70 -9.88
N ILE A 14 5.87 -6.86 -10.24
CA ILE A 14 6.60 -8.14 -10.22
C ILE A 14 7.74 -8.11 -11.25
N ALA A 15 7.50 -7.60 -12.45
CA ALA A 15 8.52 -7.53 -13.50
C ALA A 15 9.71 -6.65 -13.07
N ARG A 16 9.44 -5.48 -12.49
CA ARG A 16 10.51 -4.59 -11.97
C ARG A 16 11.24 -5.20 -10.80
N PHE A 17 10.54 -5.85 -9.88
CA PHE A 17 11.18 -6.53 -8.76
C PHE A 17 12.10 -7.67 -9.26
N ARG A 18 11.63 -8.49 -10.21
CA ARG A 18 12.44 -9.58 -10.80
C ARG A 18 13.67 -9.08 -11.54
N ALA A 19 13.57 -7.92 -12.19
CA ALA A 19 14.69 -7.28 -12.88
C ALA A 19 15.70 -6.63 -11.93
N SER A 20 15.35 -6.45 -10.65
CA SER A 20 16.22 -5.91 -9.62
C SER A 20 17.03 -7.04 -8.94
N ASP A 21 18.10 -6.66 -8.24
CA ASP A 21 18.88 -7.52 -7.36
C ASP A 21 18.39 -7.46 -5.90
N ARG A 22 17.25 -6.81 -5.64
CA ARG A 22 16.71 -6.61 -4.29
C ARG A 22 16.05 -7.88 -3.76
N LEU A 23 16.07 -8.03 -2.43
CA LEU A 23 15.44 -9.15 -1.73
C LEU A 23 14.00 -8.88 -1.34
N GLY A 24 13.65 -7.61 -1.18
CA GLY A 24 12.31 -7.17 -0.83
C GLY A 24 11.82 -5.99 -1.66
N CYS A 25 10.51 -5.96 -1.90
CA CYS A 25 9.80 -4.84 -2.51
C CYS A 25 8.45 -4.66 -1.80
N PHE A 26 8.06 -3.42 -1.59
CA PHE A 26 6.71 -3.09 -1.10
C PHE A 26 6.07 -2.01 -1.95
N LEU A 27 4.73 -1.96 -1.94
CA LEU A 27 3.98 -0.89 -2.57
C LEU A 27 4.10 0.38 -1.74
N ALA A 28 4.65 1.43 -2.31
CA ALA A 28 4.66 2.76 -1.71
C ALA A 28 3.55 3.61 -2.33
N VAL A 29 2.67 4.15 -1.48
CA VAL A 29 1.51 4.93 -1.88
C VAL A 29 1.48 6.28 -1.18
N ARG A 30 0.76 7.22 -1.74
CA ARG A 30 0.50 8.48 -1.06
C ARG A 30 -0.62 8.29 -0.04
N PRO A 31 -0.41 8.73 1.22
CA PRO A 31 -1.46 8.62 2.22
C PRO A 31 -2.68 9.46 1.82
N PRO A 32 -3.90 8.91 1.92
CA PRO A 32 -5.14 9.66 1.69
C PRO A 32 -5.45 10.56 2.90
N LEU A 33 -4.56 11.51 3.19
CA LEU A 33 -4.68 12.39 4.35
C LEU A 33 -5.64 13.54 4.07
N SER A 34 -6.57 13.78 4.99
CA SER A 34 -7.45 14.94 5.02
C SER A 34 -7.08 15.94 6.12
N PHE A 35 -5.83 15.89 6.61
CA PHE A 35 -5.37 16.76 7.67
C PHE A 35 -4.75 18.04 7.13
N HIS A 36 -4.85 19.10 7.93
CA HIS A 36 -4.09 20.31 7.74
C HIS A 36 -2.93 20.32 8.73
N PHE A 37 -1.72 20.49 8.22
CA PHE A 37 -0.52 20.57 9.05
C PHE A 37 -0.28 22.02 9.44
N ALA A 38 -0.10 22.29 10.73
CA ALA A 38 0.26 23.60 11.23
C ALA A 38 1.75 23.67 11.50
N GLU A 39 2.41 24.71 11.00
CA GLU A 39 3.75 25.11 11.45
C GLU A 39 3.63 25.98 12.67
N ILE A 40 4.16 25.49 13.79
CA ILE A 40 4.05 26.19 15.08
C ILE A 40 5.47 26.52 15.56
N ALA A 41 5.70 27.79 15.90
CA ALA A 41 6.95 28.25 16.51
C ALA A 41 7.01 27.87 17.99
N ASP A 42 8.22 27.93 18.61
CA ASP A 42 8.44 27.58 20.03
C ASP A 42 7.62 28.44 21.00
N ASP A 43 7.26 29.65 20.60
CA ASP A 43 6.39 30.56 21.35
C ASP A 43 4.88 30.29 21.16
N GLY A 44 4.53 29.27 20.36
CA GLY A 44 3.15 28.89 20.06
C GLY A 44 2.54 29.64 18.87
N ALA A 45 3.25 30.56 18.25
CA ALA A 45 2.74 31.29 17.09
C ALA A 45 2.60 30.34 15.87
N VAL A 46 1.43 30.36 15.20
CA VAL A 46 1.21 29.63 13.97
C VAL A 46 1.80 30.40 12.80
N ARG A 47 2.78 29.79 12.12
CA ARG A 47 3.49 30.38 10.97
C ARG A 47 2.86 30.02 9.62
N GLY A 48 2.14 28.91 9.59
CA GLY A 48 1.47 28.45 8.37
C GLY A 48 0.52 27.30 8.62
N ILE A 49 -0.41 27.11 7.68
CA ILE A 49 -1.28 25.94 7.61
C ILE A 49 -1.18 25.41 6.18
N HIS A 50 -0.83 24.13 6.06
CA HIS A 50 -0.63 23.46 4.77
C HIS A 50 -1.60 22.29 4.65
N THR A 51 -2.11 22.07 3.47
CA THR A 51 -2.80 20.82 3.13
C THR A 51 -1.80 19.67 3.06
N SER A 52 -2.29 18.44 3.13
CA SER A 52 -1.47 17.22 3.14
C SER A 52 -0.71 16.92 1.83
N ASP A 53 -0.69 17.85 0.88
CA ASP A 53 0.02 17.70 -0.40
C ASP A 53 1.54 17.81 -0.22
N ARG A 54 2.10 16.97 0.67
CA ARG A 54 3.55 16.78 0.73
C ARG A 54 3.96 15.79 -0.37
N PRO A 55 4.59 16.28 -1.45
CA PRO A 55 4.93 15.43 -2.60
C PRO A 55 5.98 14.37 -2.29
N ASP A 56 6.62 14.47 -1.13
CA ASP A 56 7.68 13.60 -0.64
C ASP A 56 7.21 12.53 0.37
N LEU A 57 5.94 12.60 0.82
CA LEU A 57 5.42 11.65 1.80
C LEU A 57 4.87 10.39 1.11
N TRP A 58 5.51 9.27 1.39
CA TRP A 58 5.09 7.93 0.98
C TRP A 58 4.89 7.06 2.20
N ILE A 59 3.86 6.21 2.15
CA ILE A 59 3.62 5.20 3.19
C ILE A 59 3.69 3.80 2.61
N ASN A 60 3.90 2.82 3.47
CA ASN A 60 3.80 1.42 3.12
C ASN A 60 2.33 1.07 2.85
N GLY A 61 2.03 0.71 1.61
CA GLY A 61 0.70 0.31 1.13
C GLY A 61 0.48 -1.20 1.13
N GLY A 62 1.35 -1.98 1.73
CA GLY A 62 1.30 -3.44 1.68
C GLY A 62 1.82 -4.01 0.36
N PHE A 63 1.22 -5.10 -0.14
CA PHE A 63 1.60 -5.75 -1.39
C PHE A 63 3.11 -6.02 -1.46
N PHE A 64 3.57 -6.93 -0.61
CA PHE A 64 4.98 -7.28 -0.50
C PHE A 64 5.39 -8.34 -1.51
N LEU A 65 6.57 -8.17 -2.09
CA LEU A 65 7.26 -9.18 -2.89
C LEU A 65 8.60 -9.47 -2.23
N PHE A 66 8.90 -10.73 -2.02
CA PHE A 66 10.16 -11.15 -1.41
C PHE A 66 10.81 -12.28 -2.20
N ARG A 67 12.14 -12.34 -2.16
CA ARG A 67 12.90 -13.53 -2.49
C ARG A 67 13.00 -14.43 -1.26
N PRO A 68 13.21 -15.75 -1.42
CA PRO A 68 13.32 -16.68 -0.28
C PRO A 68 14.37 -16.27 0.76
N GLU A 69 15.42 -15.59 0.33
CA GLU A 69 16.51 -15.11 1.20
C GLU A 69 16.06 -14.07 2.24
N ILE A 70 14.80 -13.58 2.17
CA ILE A 70 14.21 -12.73 3.22
C ILE A 70 14.24 -13.40 4.59
N PHE A 71 14.12 -14.73 4.64
CA PHE A 71 14.12 -15.47 5.91
C PHE A 71 15.44 -15.38 6.67
N ASP A 72 16.54 -15.05 6.01
CA ASP A 72 17.84 -14.79 6.65
C ASP A 72 17.86 -13.43 7.40
N PHE A 73 16.84 -12.60 7.17
CA PHE A 73 16.69 -11.26 7.75
C PHE A 73 15.60 -11.19 8.82
N ILE A 74 14.92 -12.29 9.12
CA ILE A 74 13.79 -12.31 10.07
C ILE A 74 14.16 -13.18 11.27
N GLU A 75 14.02 -12.63 12.47
CA GLU A 75 14.17 -13.38 13.72
C GLU A 75 12.78 -13.61 14.38
N PRO A 76 12.65 -14.64 15.22
CA PRO A 76 11.39 -14.91 15.90
C PRO A 76 10.93 -13.73 16.78
N GLY A 77 9.66 -13.33 16.60
CA GLY A 77 9.03 -12.30 17.40
C GLY A 77 9.19 -10.87 16.86
N GLU A 78 9.89 -10.69 15.75
CA GLU A 78 10.04 -9.38 15.10
C GLU A 78 8.83 -9.00 14.24
N GLU A 79 8.63 -7.69 14.08
CA GLU A 79 7.68 -7.16 13.12
C GLU A 79 8.36 -6.94 11.77
N LEU A 80 7.82 -7.54 10.72
CA LEU A 80 8.41 -7.54 9.37
C LEU A 80 8.83 -6.15 8.87
N VAL A 81 8.02 -5.15 9.11
CA VAL A 81 8.25 -3.78 8.58
C VAL A 81 9.16 -2.92 9.46
N LEU A 82 9.61 -3.42 10.59
CA LEU A 82 10.52 -2.72 11.51
C LEU A 82 11.93 -3.29 11.41
N GLU A 83 12.24 -4.32 12.20
CA GLU A 83 13.61 -4.83 12.34
C GLU A 83 14.12 -5.49 11.04
N PRO A 84 13.37 -6.40 10.37
CA PRO A 84 13.80 -6.98 9.10
C PRO A 84 13.96 -5.94 8.00
N PHE A 85 13.05 -4.98 7.87
CA PHE A 85 13.18 -3.90 6.89
C PHE A 85 14.39 -3.03 7.17
N SER A 86 14.70 -2.74 8.43
CA SER A 86 15.90 -1.96 8.80
C SER A 86 17.19 -2.69 8.35
N ARG A 87 17.26 -4.02 8.51
CA ARG A 87 18.39 -4.82 8.02
C ARG A 87 18.46 -4.84 6.49
N LEU A 88 17.33 -5.01 5.82
CA LEU A 88 17.27 -4.95 4.35
C LEU A 88 17.68 -3.59 3.80
N ILE A 89 17.28 -2.50 4.46
CA ILE A 89 17.69 -1.12 4.11
C ILE A 89 19.20 -0.97 4.27
N ALA A 90 19.76 -1.40 5.41
CA ALA A 90 21.21 -1.36 5.66
C ALA A 90 22.01 -2.16 4.63
N ALA A 91 21.46 -3.30 4.15
CA ALA A 91 22.05 -4.11 3.10
C ALA A 91 21.79 -3.58 1.68
N GLY A 92 21.04 -2.48 1.52
CA GLY A 92 20.60 -1.99 0.22
C GLY A 92 19.70 -2.95 -0.54
N ALA A 93 19.02 -3.88 0.15
CA ALA A 93 18.28 -5.00 -0.42
C ALA A 93 16.75 -4.79 -0.45
N LEU A 94 16.25 -3.61 -0.04
CA LEU A 94 14.84 -3.25 -0.08
C LEU A 94 14.59 -2.20 -1.16
N MET A 95 13.50 -2.36 -1.91
CA MET A 95 13.00 -1.35 -2.86
C MET A 95 11.54 -1.02 -2.59
N ALA A 96 11.10 0.13 -3.07
CA ALA A 96 9.72 0.54 -3.08
C ALA A 96 9.21 0.66 -4.52
N TYR A 97 8.04 0.12 -4.80
CA TYR A 97 7.30 0.39 -6.03
C TYR A 97 6.34 1.53 -5.78
N ARG A 98 6.59 2.69 -6.39
CA ARG A 98 5.75 3.88 -6.23
C ARG A 98 4.49 3.76 -7.06
N HIS A 99 3.34 3.97 -6.40
CA HIS A 99 2.03 3.94 -7.03
C HIS A 99 1.26 5.23 -6.69
N GLU A 100 0.82 5.94 -7.72
CA GLU A 100 0.08 7.20 -7.60
C GLU A 100 -1.42 7.03 -7.91
N GLY A 101 -1.86 5.80 -8.23
CA GLY A 101 -3.25 5.46 -8.48
C GLY A 101 -4.08 5.27 -7.21
N PHE A 102 -5.16 4.52 -7.34
CA PHE A 102 -6.03 4.25 -6.22
C PHE A 102 -5.39 3.28 -5.23
N TRP A 103 -5.41 3.67 -3.97
CA TRP A 103 -5.12 2.81 -2.83
C TRP A 103 -5.94 3.24 -1.62
N ARG A 104 -6.51 2.26 -0.90
CA ARG A 104 -7.22 2.49 0.35
C ARG A 104 -7.15 1.25 1.24
N ALA A 105 -6.77 1.44 2.51
CA ALA A 105 -6.97 0.45 3.55
C ALA A 105 -8.38 0.57 4.17
N MET A 106 -8.88 -0.51 4.72
CA MET A 106 -10.17 -0.57 5.44
C MET A 106 -9.92 -0.70 6.93
N ASP A 107 -9.26 0.31 7.53
CA ASP A 107 -8.88 0.31 8.95
C ASP A 107 -10.01 0.74 9.87
N THR A 108 -10.97 1.52 9.37
CA THR A 108 -12.05 2.10 10.15
C THR A 108 -13.42 1.82 9.53
N LEU A 109 -14.49 1.97 10.33
CA LEU A 109 -15.86 1.92 9.81
C LEU A 109 -16.13 2.97 8.73
N LYS A 110 -15.47 4.13 8.82
CA LYS A 110 -15.57 5.17 7.81
C LYS A 110 -14.94 4.75 6.48
N ASP A 111 -13.79 4.08 6.53
CA ASP A 111 -13.14 3.55 5.32
C ASP A 111 -14.00 2.47 4.67
N ARG A 112 -14.55 1.56 5.49
CA ARG A 112 -15.50 0.55 5.03
C ARG A 112 -16.69 1.17 4.31
N GLN A 113 -17.37 2.14 4.95
CA GLN A 113 -18.53 2.81 4.36
C GLN A 113 -18.19 3.49 3.04
N LEU A 114 -17.04 4.16 2.98
CA LEU A 114 -16.57 4.78 1.75
C LEU A 114 -16.37 3.75 0.62
N LEU A 115 -15.80 2.60 0.92
CA LEU A 115 -15.58 1.53 -0.07
C LEU A 115 -16.92 0.90 -0.49
N GLU A 116 -17.87 0.71 0.44
CA GLU A 116 -19.23 0.23 0.13
C GLU A 116 -19.97 1.23 -0.78
N ASP A 117 -19.93 2.52 -0.47
CA ASP A 117 -20.50 3.58 -1.31
C ASP A 117 -19.90 3.59 -2.72
N MET A 118 -18.59 3.34 -2.84
CA MET A 118 -17.92 3.23 -4.15
C MET A 118 -18.43 2.02 -4.93
N VAL A 119 -18.66 0.89 -4.28
CA VAL A 119 -19.23 -0.32 -4.91
C VAL A 119 -20.65 -0.03 -5.41
N GLU A 120 -21.50 0.57 -4.57
CA GLU A 120 -22.88 0.91 -4.92
C GLU A 120 -22.96 1.87 -6.12
N GLN A 121 -21.99 2.78 -6.23
CA GLN A 121 -21.86 3.74 -7.33
C GLN A 121 -21.20 3.13 -8.59
N GLY A 122 -20.81 1.86 -8.57
CA GLY A 122 -20.09 1.20 -9.66
C GLY A 122 -18.66 1.72 -9.89
N ARG A 123 -18.11 2.46 -8.94
CA ARG A 123 -16.75 3.04 -9.00
C ARG A 123 -15.77 2.16 -8.23
N MET A 124 -15.27 1.14 -8.87
CA MET A 124 -14.34 0.16 -8.27
C MET A 124 -12.99 0.16 -9.01
N PRO A 125 -12.11 1.15 -8.81
CA PRO A 125 -10.83 1.23 -9.54
C PRO A 125 -9.92 0.01 -9.29
N TRP A 126 -10.04 -0.65 -8.14
CA TRP A 126 -9.31 -1.88 -7.82
C TRP A 126 -9.79 -3.12 -8.59
N ARG A 127 -10.90 -3.02 -9.32
CA ARG A 127 -11.42 -4.10 -10.15
C ARG A 127 -10.71 -4.06 -11.50
N LEU A 128 -9.56 -4.70 -11.57
CA LEU A 128 -8.77 -4.78 -12.79
C LEU A 128 -9.52 -5.61 -13.85
N GLY A 129 -10.07 -4.91 -14.84
CA GLY A 129 -10.53 -5.47 -16.11
C GLY A 129 -11.86 -6.21 -16.06
N ASP A 130 -12.86 -5.68 -16.76
CA ASP A 130 -14.08 -6.38 -17.23
C ASP A 130 -13.77 -7.48 -18.27
N ALA A 131 -12.57 -8.05 -18.27
CA ALA A 131 -12.11 -9.01 -19.27
C ALA A 131 -12.18 -10.49 -18.83
N ARG A 132 -12.75 -10.78 -17.65
CA ARG A 132 -13.04 -12.17 -17.29
C ARG A 132 -14.44 -12.27 -16.67
N PRO A 133 -15.41 -12.89 -17.37
CA PRO A 133 -16.66 -13.26 -16.73
C PRO A 133 -16.31 -14.15 -15.52
N ALA A 134 -16.88 -13.81 -14.36
CA ALA A 134 -16.75 -14.66 -13.19
C ALA A 134 -17.11 -16.10 -13.56
N PRO A 135 -16.35 -17.12 -13.15
CA PRO A 135 -16.77 -18.49 -13.34
C PRO A 135 -18.12 -18.64 -12.67
N SER A 136 -19.12 -19.01 -13.47
CA SER A 136 -20.44 -19.36 -12.95
C SER A 136 -20.25 -20.53 -12.00
N LEU A 137 -20.36 -20.30 -10.70
CA LEU A 137 -20.53 -21.34 -9.71
C LEU A 137 -21.90 -21.97 -9.99
N SER A 138 -21.90 -22.99 -10.85
CA SER A 138 -23.01 -23.91 -10.96
C SER A 138 -23.07 -24.67 -9.64
N LEU A 139 -23.94 -24.23 -8.74
CA LEU A 139 -24.42 -25.05 -7.63
C LEU A 139 -25.17 -26.21 -8.27
N ALA A 140 -24.51 -27.34 -8.42
CA ALA A 140 -25.19 -28.61 -8.64
C ALA A 140 -26.07 -28.83 -7.41
N ALA A 141 -27.37 -28.73 -7.58
CA ALA A 141 -28.35 -29.14 -6.59
C ALA A 141 -28.33 -30.67 -6.45
N PRO A 142 -28.64 -31.21 -5.26
CA PRO A 142 -28.60 -32.61 -4.92
C PRO A 142 -29.56 -33.48 -5.71
#